data_3a2234727f0a357721cf3473227e0e66
#
_entry.id   3a2234727f0a357721cf3473227e0e66
#
_cell.length_a   1.000
_cell.length_b   1.000
_cell.length_c   1.000
_cell.angle_alpha   90.00
_cell.angle_beta   90.00
_cell.angle_gamma   90.00
#
_symmetry.space_group_name_H-M   'P 1'
#
loop_
_entity.id
_entity.type
_entity.pdbx_description
1 polymer ?
#
loop_
_entity_poly.entity_id
_entity_poly.type
_entity_poly.pdbx_seq_one_letter_code
_entity_poly.pdbx_strand_id
1 'polypeptide(L)'
;MKHIRRRNFTNGMIGAAASFGASSLLAQPAKKLTLYMGPPEPTSAALVAGFEKRSAAKLTMLRLSAGEAVNRIRAERNNPQASVLYGIGLPSMMTLKADGLLQPFKPAAAAEIPAKYKDPEGFWTGIDVDFIGFASNKTFLKEKGIKAPQSWEDLTRPEFAGQICLGSPATSGTGYTFITTVLQVMGEAKGWEYLKRLNPNVAQYTRSGIGPTQLVGRGEVGVGILFAHDILGSIHKGFPMEMSLPQEGTGFDLFCAVMLKGAPEPEMAKDFLEWAVTPESQELLAASEYFDVPTHPKAKVHDLVKPFQNAKLVNFDFNWAGNPATRQAIVTRFQN
;
A
#
# COMPACT_ATOMS: atom_id res chain seq x y z
N MET A 1 -50.10 -24.43 78.71
CA MET A 1 -49.80 -23.92 80.04
C MET A 1 -48.63 -22.95 80.00
N LYS A 2 -48.84 -21.75 80.62
CA LYS A 2 -47.92 -20.66 80.95
C LYS A 2 -47.29 -19.86 79.81
N HIS A 3 -47.87 -18.78 79.43
CA HIS A 3 -47.72 -17.35 79.86
C HIS A 3 -46.29 -16.94 80.28
N ILE A 4 -45.74 -15.90 79.65
CA ILE A 4 -45.42 -14.57 80.23
C ILE A 4 -44.56 -13.71 79.27
N ARG A 5 -45.15 -12.63 78.88
CA ARG A 5 -44.88 -11.18 79.02
C ARG A 5 -43.79 -10.52 78.13
N ARG A 6 -44.32 -9.53 77.49
CA ARG A 6 -43.75 -8.36 76.83
C ARG A 6 -42.63 -7.66 77.63
N ARG A 7 -41.68 -7.10 76.96
CA ARG A 7 -41.12 -5.78 77.28
C ARG A 7 -40.59 -5.07 76.06
N ASN A 8 -41.20 -3.92 75.78
CA ASN A 8 -40.69 -2.93 74.80
C ASN A 8 -39.40 -2.25 75.35
N PHE A 9 -38.48 -2.01 74.48
CA PHE A 9 -37.51 -0.93 74.64
C PHE A 9 -37.28 -0.29 73.24
N THR A 10 -37.82 0.92 73.10
CA THR A 10 -37.47 1.93 72.09
C THR A 10 -36.13 2.52 72.44
N ASN A 11 -35.19 2.51 71.54
CA ASN A 11 -34.16 3.56 71.45
C ASN A 11 -33.70 3.69 70.03
N GLY A 12 -33.85 4.89 69.46
CA GLY A 12 -33.48 5.29 68.18
C GLY A 12 -31.96 5.37 68.01
N MET A 13 -31.50 4.99 66.83
CA MET A 13 -30.19 5.40 66.29
C MET A 13 -30.40 5.81 64.83
N ILE A 14 -30.19 7.10 64.60
CA ILE A 14 -30.10 7.73 63.30
C ILE A 14 -28.81 7.18 62.65
N GLY A 15 -28.97 6.24 61.70
CA GLY A 15 -27.87 5.78 60.87
C GLY A 15 -27.86 6.55 59.53
N ALA A 16 -26.90 7.43 59.35
CA ALA A 16 -26.64 8.13 58.10
C ALA A 16 -26.32 7.07 57.02
N ALA A 17 -27.24 6.89 56.07
CA ALA A 17 -26.95 6.13 54.85
C ALA A 17 -26.00 6.96 53.95
N ALA A 18 -24.72 6.65 54.05
CA ALA A 18 -23.75 7.09 53.02
C ALA A 18 -24.02 6.32 51.74
N SER A 19 -24.77 6.94 50.82
CA SER A 19 -24.92 6.47 49.43
C SER A 19 -23.58 6.63 48.74
N PHE A 20 -22.79 5.55 48.72
CA PHE A 20 -21.70 5.40 47.76
C PHE A 20 -22.32 5.36 46.38
N GLY A 21 -22.35 6.50 45.69
CA GLY A 21 -22.59 6.59 44.28
C GLY A 21 -21.45 5.89 43.55
N ALA A 22 -21.63 4.60 43.26
CA ALA A 22 -20.81 3.92 42.28
C ALA A 22 -21.07 4.60 40.94
N SER A 23 -20.23 5.58 40.60
CA SER A 23 -20.08 6.07 39.24
C SER A 23 -19.63 4.88 38.41
N SER A 24 -20.60 4.19 37.77
CA SER A 24 -20.34 3.26 36.71
C SER A 24 -19.56 4.05 35.62
N LEU A 25 -18.25 3.94 35.60
CA LEU A 25 -17.47 4.25 34.41
C LEU A 25 -17.98 3.32 33.33
N LEU A 26 -19.00 3.77 32.59
CA LEU A 26 -19.36 3.16 31.31
C LEU A 26 -18.09 3.26 30.45
N ALA A 27 -17.36 2.16 30.37
CA ALA A 27 -16.25 2.05 29.44
C ALA A 27 -16.84 2.41 28.04
N GLN A 28 -16.41 3.55 27.50
CA GLN A 28 -16.77 3.90 26.14
C GLN A 28 -16.36 2.72 25.26
N PRO A 29 -17.26 2.24 24.36
CA PRO A 29 -16.88 1.16 23.46
C PRO A 29 -15.61 1.54 22.74
N ALA A 30 -14.63 0.63 22.74
CA ALA A 30 -13.36 0.87 22.08
C ALA A 30 -13.63 1.31 20.65
N LYS A 31 -13.07 2.46 20.25
CA LYS A 31 -13.17 2.96 18.88
C LYS A 31 -12.59 1.90 17.96
N LYS A 32 -13.29 1.57 16.88
CA LYS A 32 -12.87 0.55 15.90
C LYS A 32 -12.58 1.21 14.56
N LEU A 33 -11.71 0.60 13.77
CA LEU A 33 -11.46 0.99 12.40
C LEU A 33 -11.05 -0.23 11.58
N THR A 34 -11.65 -0.43 10.42
CA THR A 34 -11.27 -1.47 9.48
C THR A 34 -10.55 -0.85 8.27
N LEU A 35 -9.38 -1.40 7.95
CA LEU A 35 -8.48 -0.93 6.91
C LEU A 35 -8.26 -2.00 5.84
N TYR A 36 -8.27 -1.60 4.58
CA TYR A 36 -7.62 -2.34 3.49
C TYR A 36 -6.24 -1.74 3.24
N MET A 37 -5.21 -2.58 3.22
CA MET A 37 -3.81 -2.15 3.18
C MET A 37 -3.03 -2.83 2.05
N GLY A 38 -2.27 -2.02 1.31
CA GLY A 38 -1.40 -2.50 0.23
C GLY A 38 -0.02 -2.97 0.70
N PRO A 39 0.65 -2.28 1.65
CA PRO A 39 1.98 -2.65 2.10
C PRO A 39 2.05 -4.09 2.64
N PRO A 40 3.23 -4.72 2.65
CA PRO A 40 3.43 -6.03 3.27
C PRO A 40 2.92 -6.08 4.71
N GLU A 41 2.54 -7.28 5.16
CA GLU A 41 1.91 -7.46 6.48
C GLU A 41 2.73 -6.89 7.65
N PRO A 42 4.08 -7.05 7.72
CA PRO A 42 4.88 -6.45 8.79
C PRO A 42 4.79 -4.92 8.82
N THR A 43 4.85 -4.27 7.66
CA THR A 43 4.72 -2.81 7.51
C THR A 43 3.32 -2.35 7.89
N SER A 44 2.29 -3.04 7.40
CA SER A 44 0.89 -2.76 7.75
C SER A 44 0.65 -2.90 9.26
N ALA A 45 1.21 -3.93 9.90
CA ALA A 45 1.12 -4.13 11.34
C ALA A 45 1.83 -3.02 12.13
N ALA A 46 2.99 -2.54 11.66
CA ALA A 46 3.71 -1.43 12.28
C ALA A 46 2.89 -0.13 12.23
N LEU A 47 2.25 0.17 11.09
CA LEU A 47 1.36 1.33 10.94
C LEU A 47 0.13 1.22 11.84
N VAL A 48 -0.51 0.06 11.89
CA VAL A 48 -1.64 -0.21 12.81
C VAL A 48 -1.21 0.04 14.26
N ALA A 49 -0.10 -0.54 14.70
CA ALA A 49 0.41 -0.36 16.06
C ALA A 49 0.76 1.11 16.37
N GLY A 50 1.34 1.83 15.40
CA GLY A 50 1.64 3.26 15.52
C GLY A 50 0.38 4.09 15.77
N PHE A 51 -0.68 3.84 15.01
CA PHE A 51 -1.94 4.56 15.21
C PHE A 51 -2.68 4.13 16.49
N GLU A 52 -2.74 2.84 16.82
CA GLU A 52 -3.37 2.33 18.05
C GLU A 52 -2.73 2.94 19.30
N LYS A 53 -1.39 3.09 19.31
CA LYS A 53 -0.65 3.69 20.43
C LYS A 53 -1.08 5.13 20.72
N ARG A 54 -1.44 5.91 19.69
CA ARG A 54 -1.82 7.32 19.85
C ARG A 54 -3.33 7.52 20.06
N SER A 55 -4.18 6.64 19.55
CA SER A 55 -5.63 6.86 19.44
C SER A 55 -6.47 6.05 20.43
N ALA A 56 -5.87 5.07 21.12
CA ALA A 56 -6.58 4.07 21.93
C ALA A 56 -7.69 3.34 21.16
N ALA A 57 -7.64 3.36 19.82
CA ALA A 57 -8.55 2.63 18.95
C ALA A 57 -8.08 1.19 18.77
N LYS A 58 -9.00 0.31 18.31
CA LYS A 58 -8.68 -1.05 17.90
C LYS A 58 -8.87 -1.17 16.40
N LEU A 59 -7.77 -1.47 15.68
CA LEU A 59 -7.79 -1.56 14.24
C LEU A 59 -7.82 -3.02 13.77
N THR A 60 -8.59 -3.24 12.70
CA THR A 60 -8.58 -4.49 11.94
C THR A 60 -8.05 -4.17 10.55
N MET A 61 -7.08 -4.93 10.08
CA MET A 61 -6.54 -4.76 8.74
C MET A 61 -6.70 -6.01 7.89
N LEU A 62 -6.85 -5.82 6.59
CA LEU A 62 -6.74 -6.86 5.58
C LEU A 62 -5.78 -6.40 4.50
N ARG A 63 -4.70 -7.14 4.30
CA ARG A 63 -3.73 -6.88 3.23
C ARG A 63 -4.30 -7.36 1.90
N LEU A 64 -4.29 -6.47 0.88
CA LEU A 64 -4.77 -6.73 -0.48
C LEU A 64 -3.77 -6.18 -1.51
N SER A 65 -3.60 -6.88 -2.62
CA SER A 65 -2.96 -6.30 -3.80
C SER A 65 -3.92 -5.33 -4.51
N ALA A 66 -3.39 -4.48 -5.38
CA ALA A 66 -4.17 -3.41 -6.01
C ALA A 66 -5.43 -3.91 -6.75
N GLY A 67 -5.30 -4.98 -7.53
CA GLY A 67 -6.45 -5.55 -8.25
C GLY A 67 -7.46 -6.21 -7.32
N GLU A 68 -6.98 -6.88 -6.26
CA GLU A 68 -7.86 -7.47 -5.24
C GLU A 68 -8.64 -6.39 -4.49
N ALA A 69 -7.99 -5.28 -4.11
CA ALA A 69 -8.62 -4.17 -3.43
C ALA A 69 -9.74 -3.55 -4.28
N VAL A 70 -9.47 -3.25 -5.57
CA VAL A 70 -10.46 -2.69 -6.47
C VAL A 70 -11.66 -3.62 -6.63
N ASN A 71 -11.41 -4.92 -6.89
CA ASN A 71 -12.49 -5.90 -7.08
C ASN A 71 -13.33 -6.09 -5.81
N ARG A 72 -12.68 -6.14 -4.65
CA ARG A 72 -13.36 -6.29 -3.36
C ARG A 72 -14.22 -5.08 -3.03
N ILE A 73 -13.68 -3.87 -3.15
CA ILE A 73 -14.43 -2.63 -2.89
C ILE A 73 -15.64 -2.51 -3.83
N ARG A 74 -15.48 -2.88 -5.11
CA ARG A 74 -16.61 -2.95 -6.06
C ARG A 74 -17.69 -3.94 -5.62
N ALA A 75 -17.30 -5.13 -5.15
CA ALA A 75 -18.23 -6.14 -4.66
C ALA A 75 -18.98 -5.68 -3.39
N GLU A 76 -18.30 -4.92 -2.54
CA GLU A 76 -18.82 -4.42 -1.26
C GLU A 76 -19.53 -3.06 -1.37
N ARG A 77 -19.73 -2.51 -2.58
CA ARG A 77 -20.22 -1.13 -2.80
C ARG A 77 -21.53 -0.78 -2.06
N ASN A 78 -22.40 -1.76 -1.84
CA ASN A 78 -23.68 -1.57 -1.14
C ASN A 78 -23.60 -1.86 0.36
N ASN A 79 -22.50 -2.45 0.82
CA ASN A 79 -22.24 -2.75 2.23
C ASN A 79 -20.73 -2.75 2.49
N PRO A 80 -20.08 -1.58 2.53
CA PRO A 80 -18.62 -1.46 2.72
C PRO A 80 -18.19 -2.12 4.04
N GLN A 81 -17.12 -2.90 3.99
CA GLN A 81 -16.57 -3.62 5.13
C GLN A 81 -15.31 -2.94 5.71
N ALA A 82 -14.78 -1.94 5.03
CA ALA A 82 -13.66 -1.14 5.49
C ALA A 82 -13.95 0.35 5.30
N SER A 83 -13.27 1.17 6.07
CA SER A 83 -13.41 2.63 6.05
C SER A 83 -12.32 3.33 5.27
N VAL A 84 -11.13 2.73 5.19
CA VAL A 84 -9.94 3.30 4.55
C VAL A 84 -9.29 2.26 3.65
N LEU A 85 -8.78 2.72 2.50
CA LEU A 85 -7.79 2.01 1.69
C LEU A 85 -6.47 2.78 1.76
N TYR A 86 -5.38 2.11 2.14
CA TYR A 86 -4.07 2.70 2.38
C TYR A 86 -2.97 1.99 1.58
N GLY A 87 -2.05 2.77 1.00
CA GLY A 87 -0.83 2.25 0.39
C GLY A 87 -1.08 1.43 -0.88
N ILE A 88 -2.02 1.86 -1.71
CA ILE A 88 -2.27 1.33 -3.06
C ILE A 88 -2.04 2.46 -4.06
N GLY A 89 -1.49 2.11 -5.22
CA GLY A 89 -1.08 3.06 -6.26
C GLY A 89 -2.23 3.87 -6.87
N LEU A 90 -1.93 5.09 -7.27
CA LEU A 90 -2.85 6.11 -7.76
C LEU A 90 -3.76 5.64 -8.91
N PRO A 91 -3.32 4.84 -9.92
CA PRO A 91 -4.24 4.36 -10.96
C PRO A 91 -5.45 3.61 -10.41
N SER A 92 -5.26 2.84 -9.32
CA SER A 92 -6.39 2.15 -8.65
C SER A 92 -7.32 3.12 -7.93
N MET A 93 -6.77 4.17 -7.30
CA MET A 93 -7.58 5.23 -6.66
C MET A 93 -8.41 6.00 -7.68
N MET A 94 -7.83 6.31 -8.84
CA MET A 94 -8.56 6.98 -9.93
C MET A 94 -9.67 6.10 -10.49
N THR A 95 -9.43 4.80 -10.62
CA THR A 95 -10.47 3.83 -10.98
C THR A 95 -11.62 3.85 -9.97
N LEU A 96 -11.33 3.75 -8.66
CA LEU A 96 -12.34 3.79 -7.60
C LEU A 96 -13.07 5.15 -7.51
N LYS A 97 -12.36 6.26 -7.77
CA LYS A 97 -12.97 7.61 -7.87
C LYS A 97 -13.97 7.64 -9.02
N ALA A 98 -13.60 7.16 -10.21
CA ALA A 98 -14.48 7.11 -11.37
C ALA A 98 -15.70 6.20 -11.15
N ASP A 99 -15.56 5.12 -10.41
CA ASP A 99 -16.66 4.24 -9.98
C ASP A 99 -17.55 4.86 -8.90
N GLY A 100 -17.20 6.05 -8.36
CA GLY A 100 -17.92 6.71 -7.27
C GLY A 100 -17.84 6.00 -5.93
N LEU A 101 -16.75 5.27 -5.67
CA LEU A 101 -16.53 4.44 -4.47
C LEU A 101 -15.62 5.09 -3.42
N LEU A 102 -15.15 6.32 -3.66
CA LEU A 102 -14.38 7.11 -2.72
C LEU A 102 -15.22 8.24 -2.11
N GLN A 103 -14.87 8.60 -0.87
CA GLN A 103 -15.41 9.74 -0.14
C GLN A 103 -14.33 10.82 -0.05
N PRO A 104 -14.57 12.07 -0.48
CA PRO A 104 -13.57 13.12 -0.36
C PRO A 104 -13.32 13.49 1.10
N PHE A 105 -12.03 13.62 1.42
CA PHE A 105 -11.54 14.12 2.70
C PHE A 105 -10.17 14.79 2.49
N LYS A 106 -9.99 16.00 3.00
CA LYS A 106 -8.74 16.75 2.92
C LYS A 106 -8.10 16.83 4.30
N PRO A 107 -7.13 15.95 4.63
CA PRO A 107 -6.44 16.01 5.91
C PRO A 107 -5.76 17.37 6.09
N ALA A 108 -5.97 18.02 7.22
CA ALA A 108 -5.28 19.27 7.55
C ALA A 108 -3.77 19.07 7.67
N ALA A 109 -3.35 17.91 8.17
CA ALA A 109 -1.95 17.50 8.25
C ALA A 109 -1.25 17.38 6.89
N ALA A 110 -2.01 17.25 5.78
CA ALA A 110 -1.45 17.24 4.43
C ALA A 110 -1.14 18.64 3.86
N ALA A 111 -1.28 19.72 4.65
CA ALA A 111 -1.08 21.09 4.16
C ALA A 111 0.29 21.28 3.48
N GLU A 112 1.36 20.74 4.06
CA GLU A 112 2.73 20.87 3.57
C GLU A 112 3.09 19.88 2.44
N ILE A 113 2.30 18.83 2.22
CA ILE A 113 2.49 17.92 1.09
C ILE A 113 2.27 18.68 -0.22
N PRO A 114 3.19 18.58 -1.20
CA PRO A 114 3.06 19.26 -2.48
C PRO A 114 1.75 18.95 -3.20
N ALA A 115 1.16 19.94 -3.88
CA ALA A 115 -0.13 19.82 -4.56
C ALA A 115 -0.16 18.66 -5.59
N LYS A 116 0.96 18.37 -6.25
CA LYS A 116 1.09 17.27 -7.21
C LYS A 116 0.85 15.88 -6.59
N TYR A 117 0.90 15.77 -5.26
CA TYR A 117 0.66 14.54 -4.51
C TYR A 117 -0.71 14.53 -3.80
N LYS A 118 -1.62 15.40 -4.22
CA LYS A 118 -2.97 15.50 -3.64
C LYS A 118 -4.02 15.67 -4.73
N ASP A 119 -5.17 15.04 -4.55
CA ASP A 119 -6.34 15.33 -5.39
C ASP A 119 -6.92 16.69 -5.02
N PRO A 120 -7.13 17.62 -5.97
CA PRO A 120 -7.71 18.94 -5.67
C PRO A 120 -9.12 18.85 -5.09
N GLU A 121 -9.87 17.79 -5.38
CA GLU A 121 -11.19 17.53 -4.79
C GLU A 121 -11.13 16.77 -3.46
N GLY A 122 -9.95 16.20 -3.09
CA GLY A 122 -9.72 15.51 -1.82
C GLY A 122 -10.07 14.03 -1.82
N PHE A 123 -10.17 13.39 -2.97
CA PHE A 123 -10.46 11.95 -3.03
C PHE A 123 -9.26 11.08 -2.66
N TRP A 124 -8.04 11.60 -2.78
CA TRP A 124 -6.83 10.88 -2.38
C TRP A 124 -5.73 11.85 -1.91
N THR A 125 -4.86 11.34 -1.04
CA THR A 125 -3.62 12.00 -0.63
C THR A 125 -2.49 10.98 -0.76
N GLY A 126 -1.44 11.35 -1.48
CA GLY A 126 -0.23 10.53 -1.62
C GLY A 126 0.55 10.50 -0.31
N ILE A 127 1.06 9.34 0.03
CA ILE A 127 1.85 9.08 1.24
C ILE A 127 3.31 8.81 0.91
N ASP A 128 3.58 8.16 -0.21
CA ASP A 128 4.91 7.87 -0.72
C ASP A 128 4.92 7.76 -2.24
N VAL A 129 6.12 7.82 -2.82
CA VAL A 129 6.39 7.61 -4.24
C VAL A 129 7.41 6.50 -4.39
N ASP A 130 7.12 5.56 -5.28
CA ASP A 130 8.09 4.54 -5.65
C ASP A 130 8.13 4.33 -7.16
N PHE A 131 9.19 3.70 -7.64
CA PHE A 131 9.47 3.53 -9.07
C PHE A 131 9.85 2.09 -9.40
N ILE A 132 9.62 1.70 -10.65
CA ILE A 132 9.94 0.36 -11.14
C ILE A 132 11.45 0.24 -11.31
N GLY A 133 12.01 -0.84 -10.77
CA GLY A 133 13.41 -1.24 -10.93
C GLY A 133 13.54 -2.71 -11.34
N PHE A 134 14.77 -3.09 -11.63
CA PHE A 134 15.16 -4.47 -11.92
C PHE A 134 15.93 -5.03 -10.74
N ALA A 135 15.41 -6.09 -10.13
CA ALA A 135 16.12 -6.90 -9.16
C ALA A 135 16.87 -8.00 -9.90
N SER A 136 18.18 -8.05 -9.78
CA SER A 136 18.99 -9.10 -10.41
C SER A 136 19.67 -9.96 -9.35
N ASN A 137 19.57 -11.29 -9.48
CA ASN A 137 20.29 -12.21 -8.61
C ASN A 137 21.79 -12.22 -8.96
N LYS A 138 22.64 -11.87 -8.00
CA LYS A 138 24.11 -11.76 -8.22
C LYS A 138 24.78 -13.08 -8.61
N THR A 139 24.29 -14.20 -8.09
CA THR A 139 24.82 -15.52 -8.43
C THR A 139 24.49 -15.86 -9.88
N PHE A 140 23.22 -15.67 -10.30
CA PHE A 140 22.81 -15.84 -11.69
C PHE A 140 23.64 -15.00 -12.67
N LEU A 141 23.81 -13.70 -12.37
CA LEU A 141 24.62 -12.82 -13.24
C LEU A 141 26.06 -13.33 -13.38
N LYS A 142 26.66 -13.73 -12.24
CA LYS A 142 28.04 -14.26 -12.22
C LYS A 142 28.16 -15.57 -13.00
N GLU A 143 27.25 -16.51 -12.81
CA GLU A 143 27.26 -17.82 -13.51
C GLU A 143 27.07 -17.66 -15.04
N LYS A 144 26.23 -16.73 -15.44
CA LYS A 144 26.01 -16.41 -16.85
C LYS A 144 27.09 -15.50 -17.45
N GLY A 145 27.97 -14.88 -16.65
CA GLY A 145 28.97 -13.92 -17.11
C GLY A 145 28.36 -12.64 -17.69
N ILE A 146 27.17 -12.24 -17.23
CA ILE A 146 26.44 -11.06 -17.75
C ILE A 146 26.29 -9.99 -16.68
N LYS A 147 26.01 -8.76 -17.12
CA LYS A 147 25.69 -7.63 -16.24
C LYS A 147 24.17 -7.55 -16.02
N ALA A 148 23.78 -6.95 -14.90
CA ALA A 148 22.41 -6.57 -14.65
C ALA A 148 21.85 -5.71 -15.79
N PRO A 149 20.57 -5.85 -16.17
CA PRO A 149 19.94 -5.05 -17.22
C PRO A 149 19.95 -3.58 -16.84
N GLN A 150 20.28 -2.71 -17.80
CA GLN A 150 20.36 -1.25 -17.63
C GLN A 150 19.37 -0.51 -18.55
N SER A 151 18.59 -1.25 -19.34
CA SER A 151 17.60 -0.71 -20.25
C SER A 151 16.39 -1.64 -20.33
N TRP A 152 15.24 -1.11 -20.78
CA TRP A 152 14.09 -1.96 -21.08
C TRP A 152 14.44 -3.01 -22.13
N GLU A 153 15.22 -2.64 -23.16
CA GLU A 153 15.61 -3.55 -24.22
C GLU A 153 16.49 -4.69 -23.71
N ASP A 154 17.36 -4.48 -22.73
CA ASP A 154 18.21 -5.53 -22.15
C ASP A 154 17.40 -6.73 -21.66
N LEU A 155 16.16 -6.50 -21.16
CA LEU A 155 15.30 -7.57 -20.68
C LEU A 155 14.85 -8.55 -21.80
N THR A 156 14.97 -8.14 -23.07
CA THR A 156 14.59 -9.00 -24.21
C THR A 156 15.76 -9.85 -24.74
N ARG A 157 16.97 -9.72 -24.17
CA ARG A 157 18.14 -10.50 -24.58
C ARG A 157 17.94 -11.99 -24.31
N PRO A 158 18.47 -12.87 -25.17
CA PRO A 158 18.33 -14.33 -25.02
C PRO A 158 18.87 -14.90 -23.71
N GLU A 159 19.85 -14.25 -23.08
CA GLU A 159 20.43 -14.69 -21.82
C GLU A 159 19.41 -14.69 -20.67
N PHE A 160 18.33 -13.93 -20.82
CA PHE A 160 17.23 -13.87 -19.84
C PHE A 160 16.05 -14.80 -20.20
N ALA A 161 16.17 -15.67 -21.22
CA ALA A 161 15.08 -16.58 -21.61
C ALA A 161 14.60 -17.43 -20.44
N GLY A 162 13.32 -17.29 -20.06
CA GLY A 162 12.73 -17.95 -18.89
C GLY A 162 13.33 -17.55 -17.54
N GLN A 163 13.93 -16.35 -17.44
CA GLN A 163 14.62 -15.87 -16.24
C GLN A 163 14.01 -14.62 -15.62
N ILE A 164 12.91 -14.12 -16.17
CA ILE A 164 12.25 -12.90 -15.69
C ILE A 164 10.97 -13.26 -14.94
N CYS A 165 10.74 -12.58 -13.83
CA CYS A 165 9.50 -12.68 -13.06
C CYS A 165 8.94 -11.29 -12.76
N LEU A 166 7.61 -11.13 -12.86
CA LEU A 166 6.91 -9.88 -12.55
C LEU A 166 5.47 -10.16 -12.11
N GLY A 167 4.83 -9.15 -11.51
CA GLY A 167 3.42 -9.24 -11.15
C GLY A 167 2.48 -9.24 -12.37
N SER A 168 1.39 -10.00 -12.32
CA SER A 168 0.34 -9.94 -13.33
C SER A 168 -0.36 -8.57 -13.31
N PRO A 169 -0.52 -7.86 -14.42
CA PRO A 169 -1.19 -6.57 -14.45
C PRO A 169 -2.68 -6.64 -14.08
N ALA A 170 -3.29 -7.83 -14.12
CA ALA A 170 -4.67 -8.02 -13.70
C ALA A 170 -4.86 -7.94 -12.20
N THR A 171 -3.86 -8.35 -11.39
CA THR A 171 -3.96 -8.46 -9.94
C THR A 171 -2.94 -7.60 -9.18
N SER A 172 -1.80 -7.29 -9.80
CA SER A 172 -0.68 -6.54 -9.23
C SER A 172 -0.65 -5.10 -9.74
N GLY A 173 -0.58 -4.13 -8.82
CA GLY A 173 -0.30 -2.73 -9.14
C GLY A 173 1.04 -2.56 -9.83
N THR A 174 2.10 -3.21 -9.31
CA THR A 174 3.45 -3.21 -9.91
C THR A 174 3.44 -3.68 -11.36
N GLY A 175 2.79 -4.81 -11.62
CA GLY A 175 2.66 -5.33 -12.99
C GLY A 175 1.89 -4.38 -13.90
N TYR A 176 0.83 -3.75 -13.39
CA TYR A 176 0.07 -2.76 -14.14
C TYR A 176 0.89 -1.49 -14.41
N THR A 177 1.61 -0.96 -13.42
CA THR A 177 2.50 0.19 -13.58
C THR A 177 3.62 -0.11 -14.58
N PHE A 178 4.20 -1.32 -14.55
CA PHE A 178 5.19 -1.74 -15.56
C PHE A 178 4.61 -1.70 -16.98
N ILE A 179 3.47 -2.36 -17.23
CA ILE A 179 2.85 -2.39 -18.56
C ILE A 179 2.53 -0.96 -19.03
N THR A 180 1.88 -0.16 -18.18
CA THR A 180 1.51 1.23 -18.54
C THR A 180 2.74 2.11 -18.75
N THR A 181 3.84 1.88 -18.05
CA THR A 181 5.13 2.54 -18.29
C THR A 181 5.64 2.24 -19.69
N VAL A 182 5.73 0.96 -20.04
CA VAL A 182 6.19 0.53 -21.37
C VAL A 182 5.34 1.15 -22.48
N LEU A 183 4.01 1.13 -22.32
CA LEU A 183 3.10 1.69 -23.31
C LEU A 183 3.23 3.21 -23.45
N GLN A 184 3.50 3.93 -22.37
CA GLN A 184 3.69 5.37 -22.40
C GLN A 184 5.07 5.78 -22.92
N VAL A 185 6.14 5.06 -22.57
CA VAL A 185 7.51 5.35 -23.00
C VAL A 185 7.74 5.05 -24.48
N MET A 186 7.22 3.92 -24.96
CA MET A 186 7.45 3.44 -26.32
C MET A 186 6.33 3.81 -27.29
N GLY A 187 5.20 4.29 -26.77
CA GLY A 187 3.92 4.40 -27.49
C GLY A 187 3.21 3.05 -27.55
N GLU A 188 1.90 3.08 -27.65
CA GLU A 188 1.04 1.88 -27.47
C GLU A 188 1.42 0.74 -28.43
N ALA A 189 1.57 1.01 -29.73
CA ALA A 189 1.87 -0.02 -30.72
C ALA A 189 3.23 -0.70 -30.45
N LYS A 190 4.30 0.10 -30.32
CA LYS A 190 5.66 -0.41 -30.07
C LYS A 190 5.78 -1.05 -28.68
N GLY A 191 5.07 -0.50 -27.69
CA GLY A 191 5.03 -1.08 -26.34
C GLY A 191 4.47 -2.49 -26.32
N TRP A 192 3.38 -2.75 -27.04
CA TRP A 192 2.84 -4.11 -27.17
C TRP A 192 3.76 -5.04 -27.96
N GLU A 193 4.45 -4.55 -28.99
CA GLU A 193 5.47 -5.33 -29.71
C GLU A 193 6.65 -5.69 -28.79
N TYR A 194 7.10 -4.74 -27.96
CA TYR A 194 8.11 -4.99 -26.95
C TYR A 194 7.67 -6.05 -25.95
N LEU A 195 6.47 -5.93 -25.37
CA LEU A 195 5.92 -6.90 -24.42
C LEU A 195 5.81 -8.32 -25.02
N LYS A 196 5.46 -8.40 -26.30
CA LYS A 196 5.47 -9.68 -27.04
C LYS A 196 6.88 -10.27 -27.16
N ARG A 197 7.90 -9.44 -27.41
CA ARG A 197 9.32 -9.88 -27.46
C ARG A 197 9.84 -10.26 -26.07
N LEU A 198 9.41 -9.57 -25.02
CA LEU A 198 9.78 -9.84 -23.63
C LEU A 198 9.18 -11.17 -23.13
N ASN A 199 7.97 -11.53 -23.56
CA ASN A 199 7.22 -12.65 -23.00
C ASN A 199 7.96 -14.00 -23.00
N PRO A 200 8.77 -14.39 -23.99
CA PRO A 200 9.58 -15.61 -23.93
C PRO A 200 10.62 -15.62 -22.80
N ASN A 201 11.03 -14.45 -22.31
CA ASN A 201 11.97 -14.31 -21.21
C ASN A 201 11.29 -14.37 -19.84
N VAL A 202 9.96 -14.27 -19.81
CA VAL A 202 9.17 -14.32 -18.56
C VAL A 202 8.91 -15.78 -18.17
N ALA A 203 9.48 -16.19 -17.02
CA ALA A 203 9.24 -17.49 -16.42
C ALA A 203 7.86 -17.56 -15.75
N GLN A 204 7.46 -16.44 -15.11
CA GLN A 204 6.24 -16.44 -14.29
C GLN A 204 5.67 -15.04 -14.08
N TYR A 205 4.34 -14.95 -14.12
CA TYR A 205 3.56 -13.80 -13.65
C TYR A 205 2.99 -14.11 -12.26
N THR A 206 3.43 -13.39 -11.23
CA THR A 206 2.96 -13.58 -9.86
C THR A 206 1.64 -12.83 -9.60
N ARG A 207 0.88 -13.28 -8.61
CA ARG A 207 -0.39 -12.65 -8.22
C ARG A 207 -0.20 -11.25 -7.63
N SER A 208 0.91 -11.02 -6.91
CA SER A 208 1.24 -9.74 -6.26
C SER A 208 2.58 -9.19 -6.74
N GLY A 209 2.77 -7.85 -6.63
CA GLY A 209 4.00 -7.19 -7.05
C GLY A 209 5.26 -7.64 -6.30
N ILE A 210 5.13 -7.95 -5.02
CA ILE A 210 6.22 -8.42 -4.17
C ILE A 210 6.62 -9.89 -4.45
N GLY A 211 5.76 -10.67 -5.11
CA GLY A 211 6.01 -12.10 -5.37
C GLY A 211 7.38 -12.42 -5.97
N PRO A 212 7.89 -11.66 -6.94
CA PRO A 212 9.19 -11.90 -7.55
C PRO A 212 10.37 -11.84 -6.57
N THR A 213 10.28 -11.12 -5.45
CA THR A 213 11.41 -10.97 -4.50
C THR A 213 11.94 -12.32 -4.00
N GLN A 214 11.05 -13.26 -3.70
CA GLN A 214 11.43 -14.59 -3.21
C GLN A 214 12.07 -15.44 -4.31
N LEU A 215 11.51 -15.39 -5.52
CA LEU A 215 12.01 -16.16 -6.66
C LEU A 215 13.42 -15.70 -7.07
N VAL A 216 13.61 -14.38 -7.19
CA VAL A 216 14.93 -13.80 -7.49
C VAL A 216 15.89 -14.01 -6.32
N GLY A 217 15.44 -13.76 -5.09
CA GLY A 217 16.28 -13.89 -3.89
C GLY A 217 16.83 -15.31 -3.69
N ARG A 218 16.07 -16.34 -4.04
CA ARG A 218 16.49 -17.75 -3.98
C ARG A 218 17.23 -18.23 -5.22
N GLY A 219 17.32 -17.39 -6.27
CA GLY A 219 17.93 -17.76 -7.54
C GLY A 219 17.08 -18.71 -8.40
N GLU A 220 15.78 -18.81 -8.14
CA GLU A 220 14.85 -19.58 -8.98
C GLU A 220 14.64 -18.92 -10.35
N VAL A 221 14.77 -17.60 -10.39
CA VAL A 221 14.84 -16.77 -11.61
C VAL A 221 15.95 -15.74 -11.47
N GLY A 222 16.48 -15.27 -12.60
CA GLY A 222 17.60 -14.34 -12.63
C GLY A 222 17.23 -12.89 -12.35
N VAL A 223 16.03 -12.45 -12.81
CA VAL A 223 15.62 -11.03 -12.77
C VAL A 223 14.16 -10.90 -12.36
N GLY A 224 13.87 -9.88 -11.54
CA GLY A 224 12.53 -9.45 -11.20
C GLY A 224 12.27 -8.00 -11.65
N ILE A 225 11.07 -7.72 -12.13
CA ILE A 225 10.59 -6.36 -12.35
C ILE A 225 9.68 -6.00 -11.19
N LEU A 226 10.11 -5.05 -10.35
CA LEU A 226 9.53 -4.75 -9.04
C LEU A 226 9.54 -3.25 -8.75
N PHE A 227 8.82 -2.84 -7.75
CA PHE A 227 9.04 -1.54 -7.13
C PHE A 227 10.35 -1.54 -6.32
N ALA A 228 11.01 -0.37 -6.26
CA ALA A 228 12.31 -0.21 -5.61
C ALA A 228 12.28 -0.57 -4.13
N HIS A 229 11.21 -0.23 -3.39
CA HIS A 229 11.08 -0.58 -1.98
C HIS A 229 11.14 -2.10 -1.73
N ASP A 230 10.51 -2.91 -2.60
CA ASP A 230 10.53 -4.37 -2.50
C ASP A 230 11.95 -4.93 -2.76
N ILE A 231 12.67 -4.34 -3.72
CA ILE A 231 14.06 -4.72 -4.05
C ILE A 231 14.98 -4.35 -2.89
N LEU A 232 14.92 -3.10 -2.43
CA LEU A 232 15.77 -2.58 -1.35
C LEU A 232 15.49 -3.29 -0.03
N GLY A 233 14.24 -3.58 0.29
CA GLY A 233 13.85 -4.37 1.46
C GLY A 233 14.43 -5.78 1.41
N SER A 234 14.47 -6.40 0.24
CA SER A 234 15.07 -7.72 0.06
C SER A 234 16.59 -7.70 0.16
N ILE A 235 17.25 -6.68 -0.42
CA ILE A 235 18.70 -6.47 -0.27
C ILE A 235 19.06 -6.23 1.20
N HIS A 236 18.27 -5.42 1.91
CA HIS A 236 18.47 -5.16 3.35
C HIS A 236 18.39 -6.45 4.18
N LYS A 237 17.51 -7.37 3.83
CA LYS A 237 17.38 -8.70 4.45
C LYS A 237 18.48 -9.68 4.07
N GLY A 238 19.46 -9.27 3.26
CA GLY A 238 20.62 -10.07 2.89
C GLY A 238 20.41 -11.00 1.69
N PHE A 239 19.32 -10.86 0.93
CA PHE A 239 19.20 -11.59 -0.33
C PHE A 239 20.31 -11.17 -1.32
N PRO A 240 20.90 -12.10 -2.07
CA PRO A 240 22.00 -11.84 -2.98
C PRO A 240 21.52 -11.14 -4.26
N MET A 241 20.93 -9.98 -4.12
CA MET A 241 20.39 -9.18 -5.21
C MET A 241 21.11 -7.86 -5.37
N GLU A 242 21.00 -7.30 -6.57
CA GLU A 242 21.33 -5.89 -6.86
C GLU A 242 20.17 -5.25 -7.60
N MET A 243 20.04 -3.93 -7.42
CA MET A 243 19.04 -3.13 -8.11
C MET A 243 19.68 -2.33 -9.24
N SER A 244 19.03 -2.31 -10.39
CA SER A 244 19.33 -1.42 -11.50
C SER A 244 18.07 -0.72 -12.01
N LEU A 245 18.26 0.39 -12.73
CA LEU A 245 17.18 1.18 -13.30
C LEU A 245 17.40 1.34 -14.81
N PRO A 246 16.30 1.40 -15.61
CA PRO A 246 16.43 1.63 -17.05
C PRO A 246 16.92 3.06 -17.33
N GLN A 247 17.97 3.19 -18.15
CA GLN A 247 18.57 4.46 -18.52
C GLN A 247 17.64 5.39 -19.30
N GLU A 248 16.68 4.82 -20.02
CA GLU A 248 15.66 5.56 -20.76
C GLU A 248 14.70 6.31 -19.82
N GLY A 249 14.59 5.86 -18.61
CA GLY A 249 13.68 6.34 -17.58
C GLY A 249 12.72 5.25 -17.13
N THR A 250 12.25 5.37 -15.89
CA THR A 250 11.35 4.40 -15.29
C THR A 250 10.01 5.00 -14.93
N GLY A 251 8.97 4.15 -14.95
CA GLY A 251 7.67 4.48 -14.41
C GLY A 251 7.67 4.50 -12.89
N PHE A 252 6.73 5.21 -12.35
CA PHE A 252 6.58 5.33 -10.92
C PHE A 252 5.10 5.27 -10.54
N ASP A 253 4.84 5.09 -9.27
CA ASP A 253 3.49 5.20 -8.72
C ASP A 253 3.50 6.14 -7.51
N LEU A 254 2.36 6.74 -7.24
CA LEU A 254 2.07 7.49 -6.04
C LEU A 254 1.13 6.61 -5.19
N PHE A 255 1.63 6.11 -4.08
CA PHE A 255 0.80 5.36 -3.16
C PHE A 255 -0.03 6.30 -2.30
N CYS A 256 -1.30 5.98 -2.13
CA CYS A 256 -2.27 6.91 -1.56
C CYS A 256 -3.00 6.34 -0.34
N ALA A 257 -3.50 7.27 0.48
CA ALA A 257 -4.48 7.01 1.51
C ALA A 257 -5.82 7.64 1.11
N VAL A 258 -6.91 6.88 1.20
CA VAL A 258 -8.25 7.31 0.78
C VAL A 258 -9.33 6.83 1.74
N MET A 259 -10.40 7.62 1.86
CA MET A 259 -11.61 7.22 2.56
C MET A 259 -12.57 6.51 1.59
N LEU A 260 -13.10 5.38 1.98
CA LEU A 260 -14.09 4.66 1.18
C LEU A 260 -15.50 5.26 1.37
N LYS A 261 -16.27 5.30 0.29
CA LYS A 261 -17.65 5.76 0.35
C LYS A 261 -18.49 4.81 1.19
N GLY A 262 -19.28 5.38 2.10
CA GLY A 262 -20.08 4.58 3.03
C GLY A 262 -19.26 3.93 4.14
N ALA A 263 -18.08 4.46 4.44
CA ALA A 263 -17.20 4.02 5.51
C ALA A 263 -17.98 3.67 6.79
N PRO A 264 -17.84 2.46 7.36
CA PRO A 264 -18.53 2.08 8.59
C PRO A 264 -18.13 2.93 9.80
N GLU A 265 -16.86 3.38 9.85
CA GLU A 265 -16.30 4.17 10.95
C GLU A 265 -15.75 5.53 10.44
N PRO A 266 -16.61 6.46 9.98
CA PRO A 266 -16.18 7.63 9.25
C PRO A 266 -15.29 8.59 10.06
N GLU A 267 -15.59 8.81 11.34
CA GLU A 267 -14.80 9.72 12.17
C GLU A 267 -13.42 9.13 12.48
N MET A 268 -13.36 7.83 12.76
CA MET A 268 -12.07 7.16 12.98
C MET A 268 -11.23 7.07 11.69
N ALA A 269 -11.90 6.93 10.54
CA ALA A 269 -11.23 6.99 9.23
C ALA A 269 -10.58 8.36 9.00
N LYS A 270 -11.25 9.47 9.33
CA LYS A 270 -10.68 10.82 9.26
C LYS A 270 -9.47 10.97 10.20
N ASP A 271 -9.61 10.52 11.45
CA ASP A 271 -8.50 10.55 12.43
C ASP A 271 -7.27 9.76 11.92
N PHE A 272 -7.51 8.59 11.31
CA PHE A 272 -6.45 7.79 10.70
C PHE A 272 -5.81 8.51 9.51
N LEU A 273 -6.61 9.07 8.60
CA LEU A 273 -6.11 9.78 7.41
C LEU A 273 -5.34 11.06 7.78
N GLU A 274 -5.75 11.79 8.83
CA GLU A 274 -4.95 12.91 9.37
C GLU A 274 -3.57 12.43 9.82
N TRP A 275 -3.48 11.32 10.53
CA TRP A 275 -2.21 10.77 10.97
C TRP A 275 -1.40 10.16 9.82
N ALA A 276 -2.03 9.46 8.90
CA ALA A 276 -1.38 8.73 7.82
C ALA A 276 -0.51 9.61 6.90
N VAL A 277 -0.80 10.92 6.87
CA VAL A 277 -0.09 11.89 6.04
C VAL A 277 0.95 12.72 6.82
N THR A 278 1.18 12.40 8.10
CA THR A 278 2.20 13.08 8.91
C THR A 278 3.60 12.55 8.61
N PRO A 279 4.67 13.33 8.87
CA PRO A 279 6.05 12.84 8.78
C PRO A 279 6.28 11.56 9.59
N GLU A 280 5.77 11.52 10.83
CA GLU A 280 5.89 10.38 11.75
C GLU A 280 5.35 9.09 11.12
N SER A 281 4.15 9.15 10.53
CA SER A 281 3.54 7.98 9.89
C SER A 281 4.32 7.52 8.65
N GLN A 282 4.78 8.46 7.82
CA GLN A 282 5.55 8.12 6.62
C GLN A 282 6.94 7.58 6.97
N GLU A 283 7.57 8.04 8.04
CA GLU A 283 8.83 7.48 8.53
C GLU A 283 8.69 6.06 9.09
N LEU A 284 7.49 5.65 9.57
CA LEU A 284 7.23 4.27 9.99
C LEU A 284 7.31 3.26 8.83
N LEU A 285 7.05 3.68 7.59
CA LEU A 285 7.24 2.84 6.41
C LEU A 285 8.69 2.38 6.33
N ALA A 286 9.63 3.32 6.30
CA ALA A 286 11.06 3.02 6.27
C ALA A 286 11.55 2.28 7.53
N ALA A 287 11.04 2.61 8.71
CA ALA A 287 11.34 1.92 9.97
C ALA A 287 10.87 0.48 9.99
N SER A 288 9.88 0.13 9.16
CA SER A 288 9.38 -1.24 8.95
C SER A 288 9.95 -1.91 7.68
N GLU A 289 11.09 -1.42 7.19
CA GLU A 289 11.82 -1.96 6.02
C GLU A 289 11.08 -1.80 4.67
N TYR A 290 10.19 -0.80 4.59
CA TYR A 290 9.49 -0.40 3.38
C TYR A 290 10.13 0.91 2.87
N PHE A 291 11.10 0.78 1.96
CA PHE A 291 12.03 1.83 1.57
C PHE A 291 11.56 2.59 0.34
N ASP A 292 10.70 3.55 0.51
CA ASP A 292 10.17 4.44 -0.53
C ASP A 292 10.49 5.92 -0.25
N VAL A 293 10.03 6.80 -1.13
CA VAL A 293 10.23 8.25 -1.00
C VAL A 293 8.98 8.87 -0.39
N PRO A 294 9.03 9.36 0.87
CA PRO A 294 7.88 9.99 1.50
C PRO A 294 7.45 11.25 0.74
N THR A 295 6.14 11.52 0.70
CA THR A 295 5.60 12.74 0.07
C THR A 295 5.68 13.97 0.96
N HIS A 296 5.71 13.79 2.28
CA HIS A 296 5.78 14.88 3.23
C HIS A 296 7.22 15.43 3.31
N PRO A 297 7.44 16.75 3.05
CA PRO A 297 8.79 17.32 2.92
C PRO A 297 9.63 17.25 4.19
N LYS A 298 8.99 17.09 5.35
CA LYS A 298 9.68 16.96 6.65
C LYS A 298 9.99 15.50 7.03
N ALA A 299 9.44 14.52 6.33
CA ALA A 299 9.74 13.12 6.56
C ALA A 299 11.14 12.77 6.03
N LYS A 300 11.89 11.97 6.78
CA LYS A 300 13.26 11.59 6.42
C LYS A 300 13.25 10.51 5.35
N VAL A 301 13.98 10.74 4.27
CA VAL A 301 14.28 9.70 3.28
C VAL A 301 15.33 8.75 3.86
N HIS A 302 15.06 7.46 3.80
CA HIS A 302 16.00 6.43 4.31
C HIS A 302 17.27 6.36 3.45
N ASP A 303 18.43 6.06 4.07
CA ASP A 303 19.73 6.06 3.39
C ASP A 303 19.81 5.09 2.21
N LEU A 304 19.12 3.96 2.26
CA LEU A 304 19.05 3.01 1.13
C LEU A 304 18.34 3.56 -0.10
N VAL A 305 17.43 4.52 0.07
CA VAL A 305 16.68 5.14 -1.03
C VAL A 305 17.43 6.31 -1.66
N LYS A 306 18.26 7.02 -0.86
CA LYS A 306 18.98 8.24 -1.31
C LYS A 306 19.71 8.10 -2.63
N PRO A 307 20.42 6.99 -2.94
CA PRO A 307 21.11 6.85 -4.24
C PRO A 307 20.16 6.87 -5.44
N PHE A 308 18.90 6.54 -5.24
CA PHE A 308 17.88 6.37 -6.28
C PHE A 308 16.81 7.47 -6.29
N GLN A 309 16.81 8.37 -5.30
CA GLN A 309 15.80 9.44 -5.19
C GLN A 309 15.77 10.40 -6.39
N ASN A 310 16.85 10.43 -7.18
CA ASN A 310 16.97 11.20 -8.43
C ASN A 310 16.84 10.30 -9.67
N ALA A 311 16.17 9.15 -9.56
CA ALA A 311 15.88 8.29 -10.69
C ALA A 311 15.21 9.09 -11.82
N LYS A 312 15.60 8.81 -13.06
CA LYS A 312 14.95 9.43 -14.23
C LYS A 312 13.54 8.89 -14.36
N LEU A 313 12.56 9.61 -13.81
CA LEU A 313 11.16 9.27 -13.93
C LEU A 313 10.61 9.71 -15.28
N VAL A 314 9.75 8.88 -15.88
CA VAL A 314 9.04 9.24 -17.12
C VAL A 314 7.89 10.20 -16.80
N ASN A 315 7.43 10.95 -17.80
CA ASN A 315 6.21 11.75 -17.66
C ASN A 315 5.00 10.79 -17.69
N PHE A 316 4.62 10.27 -16.53
CA PHE A 316 3.60 9.24 -16.39
C PHE A 316 2.20 9.87 -16.34
N ASP A 317 1.34 9.52 -17.31
CA ASP A 317 -0.05 9.95 -17.34
C ASP A 317 -0.94 9.05 -16.47
N PHE A 318 -1.12 9.47 -15.22
CA PHE A 318 -2.00 8.78 -14.27
C PHE A 318 -3.47 8.83 -14.68
N ASN A 319 -3.94 9.88 -15.40
CA ASN A 319 -5.33 9.96 -15.85
C ASN A 319 -5.63 8.86 -16.87
N TRP A 320 -4.73 8.66 -17.82
CA TRP A 320 -4.84 7.57 -18.78
C TRP A 320 -4.76 6.20 -18.10
N ALA A 321 -3.75 5.97 -17.25
CA ALA A 321 -3.52 4.70 -16.56
C ALA A 321 -4.66 4.36 -15.56
N GLY A 322 -5.23 5.36 -14.89
CA GLY A 322 -6.32 5.21 -13.93
C GLY A 322 -7.73 5.13 -14.55
N ASN A 323 -7.85 5.38 -15.85
CA ASN A 323 -9.15 5.31 -16.54
C ASN A 323 -9.65 3.85 -16.55
N PRO A 324 -10.90 3.57 -16.09
CA PRO A 324 -11.43 2.21 -16.02
C PRO A 324 -11.47 1.48 -17.36
N ALA A 325 -11.80 2.19 -18.46
CA ALA A 325 -11.84 1.58 -19.79
C ALA A 325 -10.43 1.25 -20.29
N THR A 326 -9.44 2.13 -20.08
CA THR A 326 -8.03 1.88 -20.38
C THR A 326 -7.51 0.68 -19.60
N ARG A 327 -7.79 0.62 -18.30
CA ARG A 327 -7.39 -0.50 -17.45
C ARG A 327 -7.98 -1.82 -17.95
N GLN A 328 -9.28 -1.84 -18.26
CA GLN A 328 -9.94 -3.03 -18.79
C GLN A 328 -9.33 -3.48 -20.12
N ALA A 329 -9.10 -2.55 -21.04
CA ALA A 329 -8.51 -2.84 -22.35
C ALA A 329 -7.10 -3.43 -22.22
N ILE A 330 -6.23 -2.83 -21.37
CA ILE A 330 -4.87 -3.31 -21.12
C ILE A 330 -4.90 -4.72 -20.51
N VAL A 331 -5.69 -4.94 -19.46
CA VAL A 331 -5.77 -6.24 -18.79
C VAL A 331 -6.30 -7.32 -19.73
N THR A 332 -7.36 -7.02 -20.49
CA THR A 332 -7.92 -7.96 -21.46
C THR A 332 -6.91 -8.32 -22.56
N ARG A 333 -6.22 -7.32 -23.12
CA ARG A 333 -5.20 -7.56 -24.17
C ARG A 333 -4.00 -8.33 -23.65
N PHE A 334 -3.63 -8.14 -22.41
CA PHE A 334 -2.53 -8.89 -21.79
C PHE A 334 -2.89 -10.37 -21.57
N GLN A 335 -4.14 -10.68 -21.31
CA GLN A 335 -4.61 -12.05 -21.04
C GLN A 335 -4.84 -12.88 -22.32
N ASN A 336 -4.96 -12.24 -23.49
CA ASN A 336 -5.14 -12.86 -24.80
C ASN A 336 -3.84 -12.91 -25.60
#